data_628e48e5c8c0dffc35d73f0487c8de8e
#
_entry.id   628e48e5c8c0dffc35d73f0487c8de8e
#
_cell.length_a   1.000
_cell.length_b   1.000
_cell.length_c   1.000
_cell.angle_alpha   90.00
_cell.angle_beta   90.00
_cell.angle_gamma   90.00
#
_symmetry.space_group_name_H-M   'P 1'
#
loop_
_entity.id
_entity.type
_entity.pdbx_description
1 polymer ?
#
loop_
_entity_poly.entity_id
_entity_poly.type
_entity_poly.pdbx_seq_one_letter_code
_entity_poly.pdbx_strand_id
1 'polypeptide(L)'
;MHWLAMSASDQARWDRKHLAEHGSEAASGFLREIFQTQNWPMRSGRALDIATGKGRNAIFLAERGFDVEAIDISPVALDEARRRATERKLDISWREADLEQIELPEACYDLVLNFNYLQRSLIPRIKESLKAGGHIIFETYLIDQRTVGHPSNPAYLLGHNELLEFFRDLRVLWYREGKFTEGDEVSYRAGIFAQKVR
;
A
#
# COMPACT_ATOMS: atom_id res chain seq x y z
N MET A 1 -18.65 -13.78 -19.24
CA MET A 1 -19.37 -13.77 -17.95
C MET A 1 -18.63 -14.64 -16.91
N HIS A 2 -17.40 -14.28 -16.50
CA HIS A 2 -16.61 -15.12 -15.56
C HIS A 2 -15.86 -14.30 -14.49
N TRP A 3 -16.19 -13.03 -14.31
CA TRP A 3 -15.44 -12.09 -13.46
C TRP A 3 -15.92 -12.06 -11.98
N LEU A 4 -17.16 -12.38 -11.72
CA LEU A 4 -17.73 -12.34 -10.36
C LEU A 4 -17.24 -13.47 -9.43
N ALA A 5 -16.73 -14.58 -9.97
CA ALA A 5 -16.27 -15.70 -9.17
C ALA A 5 -14.82 -15.53 -8.62
N MET A 6 -14.02 -14.66 -9.23
CA MET A 6 -12.62 -14.46 -8.80
C MET A 6 -12.53 -13.61 -7.53
N SER A 7 -13.32 -12.56 -7.36
CA SER A 7 -13.24 -11.67 -6.20
C SER A 7 -13.66 -12.35 -4.89
N ALA A 8 -14.71 -13.19 -4.91
CA ALA A 8 -15.14 -13.97 -3.73
C ALA A 8 -14.09 -15.02 -3.31
N SER A 9 -13.37 -15.61 -4.27
CA SER A 9 -12.28 -16.53 -4.00
C SER A 9 -11.05 -15.83 -3.43
N ASP A 10 -10.76 -14.62 -3.88
CA ASP A 10 -9.66 -13.80 -3.38
C ASP A 10 -9.96 -13.30 -1.96
N GLN A 11 -11.15 -12.80 -1.70
CA GLN A 11 -11.58 -12.42 -0.34
C GLN A 11 -11.38 -13.58 0.63
N ALA A 12 -11.94 -14.76 0.34
CA ALA A 12 -11.81 -15.94 1.19
C ALA A 12 -10.35 -16.40 1.39
N ARG A 13 -9.50 -16.20 0.38
CA ARG A 13 -8.05 -16.48 0.47
C ARG A 13 -7.37 -15.52 1.44
N TRP A 14 -7.64 -14.22 1.32
CA TRP A 14 -7.06 -13.21 2.18
C TRP A 14 -7.57 -13.31 3.61
N ASP A 15 -8.86 -13.58 3.82
CA ASP A 15 -9.43 -13.84 5.15
C ASP A 15 -8.70 -14.98 5.87
N ARG A 16 -8.50 -16.11 5.18
CA ARG A 16 -7.74 -17.26 5.74
C ARG A 16 -6.30 -16.86 6.08
N LYS A 17 -5.65 -16.10 5.22
CA LYS A 17 -4.29 -15.62 5.47
C LYS A 17 -4.23 -14.73 6.70
N HIS A 18 -5.13 -13.76 6.81
CA HIS A 18 -5.19 -12.83 7.94
C HIS A 18 -5.56 -13.51 9.26
N LEU A 19 -6.35 -14.58 9.22
CA LEU A 19 -6.63 -15.41 10.42
C LEU A 19 -5.38 -16.18 10.87
N ALA A 20 -4.58 -16.67 9.94
CA ALA A 20 -3.41 -17.49 10.23
C ALA A 20 -2.16 -16.68 10.65
N GLU A 21 -2.02 -15.45 10.16
CA GLU A 21 -0.82 -14.63 10.36
C GLU A 21 -1.07 -13.52 11.39
N HIS A 22 -0.24 -13.45 12.44
CA HIS A 22 -0.29 -12.35 13.40
C HIS A 22 0.27 -11.03 12.82
N GLY A 23 1.12 -11.08 11.78
CA GLY A 23 1.67 -9.91 11.10
C GLY A 23 2.37 -8.90 12.04
N SER A 24 3.28 -8.10 11.50
CA SER A 24 3.89 -7.00 12.25
C SER A 24 2.89 -5.86 12.50
N GLU A 25 2.85 -5.33 13.72
CA GLU A 25 2.09 -4.12 14.05
C GLU A 25 2.84 -2.84 13.62
N ALA A 26 4.16 -2.93 13.48
CA ALA A 26 4.95 -1.80 13.03
C ALA A 26 4.65 -1.44 11.58
N ALA A 27 4.56 -0.16 11.28
CA ALA A 27 4.46 0.33 9.91
C ALA A 27 5.63 -0.18 9.05
N SER A 28 5.43 -0.25 7.75
CA SER A 28 6.47 -0.65 6.79
C SER A 28 7.78 0.10 7.02
N GLY A 29 8.90 -0.62 6.95
CA GLY A 29 10.25 -0.05 7.11
C GLY A 29 10.48 1.11 6.14
N PHE A 30 10.10 0.95 4.88
CA PHE A 30 10.23 2.00 3.86
C PHE A 30 9.39 3.24 4.18
N LEU A 31 8.16 3.06 4.66
CA LEU A 31 7.33 4.20 5.10
C LEU A 31 7.99 4.96 6.24
N ARG A 32 8.45 4.24 7.27
CA ARG A 32 9.13 4.84 8.43
C ARG A 32 10.40 5.59 8.02
N GLU A 33 11.19 5.00 7.13
CA GLU A 33 12.42 5.58 6.61
C GLU A 33 12.16 6.91 5.88
N ILE A 34 11.13 6.97 5.00
CA ILE A 34 10.73 8.20 4.31
C ILE A 34 10.36 9.29 5.32
N PHE A 35 9.56 8.98 6.34
CA PHE A 35 9.15 9.96 7.35
C PHE A 35 10.31 10.43 8.26
N GLN A 36 11.34 9.61 8.44
CA GLN A 36 12.50 9.95 9.30
C GLN A 36 13.57 10.74 8.56
N THR A 37 13.83 10.42 7.29
CA THR A 37 15.00 10.90 6.57
C THR A 37 14.71 12.09 5.66
N GLN A 38 13.45 12.31 5.29
CA GLN A 38 13.10 13.38 4.39
C GLN A 38 12.79 14.65 5.16
N ASN A 39 13.63 15.71 4.95
CA ASN A 39 13.30 17.09 5.29
C ASN A 39 12.11 17.61 4.46
N TRP A 40 11.34 16.72 3.87
CA TRP A 40 10.18 17.02 3.06
C TRP A 40 9.03 17.34 4.01
N PRO A 41 8.47 18.54 3.96
CA PRO A 41 7.33 18.87 4.80
C PRO A 41 6.11 18.14 4.24
N MET A 42 5.96 16.86 4.57
CA MET A 42 4.67 16.21 4.36
C MET A 42 3.68 16.84 5.33
N ARG A 43 2.89 17.76 4.80
CA ARG A 43 1.76 18.31 5.54
C ARG A 43 0.76 17.18 5.75
N SER A 44 0.25 17.07 6.96
CA SER A 44 -0.93 16.24 7.21
C SER A 44 -2.05 16.70 6.27
N GLY A 45 -2.73 15.77 5.68
CA GLY A 45 -3.82 15.99 4.73
C GLY A 45 -4.63 14.71 4.61
N ARG A 46 -5.37 14.56 3.52
CA ARG A 46 -6.14 13.34 3.27
C ARG A 46 -5.25 12.26 2.68
N ALA A 47 -5.21 11.10 3.31
CA ALA A 47 -4.41 9.96 2.88
C ALA A 47 -5.27 8.75 2.53
N LEU A 48 -4.80 7.96 1.55
CA LEU A 48 -5.39 6.67 1.17
C LEU A 48 -4.37 5.57 1.42
N ASP A 49 -4.76 4.51 2.12
CA ASP A 49 -3.97 3.28 2.28
C ASP A 49 -4.64 2.14 1.52
N ILE A 50 -4.05 1.74 0.39
CA ILE A 50 -4.55 0.72 -0.53
C ILE A 50 -4.07 -0.66 -0.08
N ALA A 51 -5.00 -1.64 -0.03
CA ALA A 51 -4.75 -2.99 0.48
C ALA A 51 -4.15 -2.93 1.89
N THR A 52 -4.82 -2.19 2.76
CA THR A 52 -4.31 -1.83 4.10
C THR A 52 -4.08 -3.02 5.03
N GLY A 53 -4.72 -4.17 4.76
CA GLY A 53 -4.68 -5.33 5.63
C GLY A 53 -5.15 -4.99 7.06
N LYS A 54 -4.34 -5.34 8.05
CA LYS A 54 -4.60 -5.05 9.49
C LYS A 54 -4.27 -3.60 9.89
N GLY A 55 -4.14 -2.67 8.93
CA GLY A 55 -4.12 -1.24 9.14
C GLY A 55 -2.83 -0.63 9.70
N ARG A 56 -1.69 -1.35 9.72
CA ARG A 56 -0.44 -0.85 10.33
C ARG A 56 0.06 0.49 9.77
N ASN A 57 -0.05 0.68 8.45
CA ASN A 57 0.37 1.92 7.80
C ASN A 57 -0.69 3.03 7.95
N ALA A 58 -1.97 2.68 7.85
CA ALA A 58 -3.08 3.60 8.11
C ALA A 58 -3.02 4.18 9.53
N ILE A 59 -2.81 3.33 10.53
CA ILE A 59 -2.62 3.73 11.94
C ILE A 59 -1.41 4.66 12.08
N PHE A 60 -0.27 4.31 11.47
CA PHE A 60 0.93 5.14 11.50
C PHE A 60 0.70 6.55 10.95
N LEU A 61 -0.10 6.69 9.87
CA LEU A 61 -0.46 7.99 9.31
C LEU A 61 -1.45 8.76 10.20
N ALA A 62 -2.46 8.09 10.74
CA ALA A 62 -3.44 8.71 11.62
C ALA A 62 -2.80 9.26 12.91
N GLU A 63 -1.83 8.53 13.49
CA GLU A 63 -1.01 9.02 14.62
C GLU A 63 -0.22 10.31 14.29
N ARG A 64 -0.05 10.62 13.01
CA ARG A 64 0.63 11.82 12.50
C ARG A 64 -0.31 12.90 12.00
N GLY A 65 -1.61 12.74 12.29
CA GLY A 65 -2.64 13.73 11.99
C GLY A 65 -3.15 13.74 10.56
N PHE A 66 -2.94 12.66 9.78
CA PHE A 66 -3.60 12.49 8.49
C PHE A 66 -5.06 12.08 8.69
N ASP A 67 -5.94 12.60 7.82
CA ASP A 67 -7.30 12.08 7.61
C ASP A 67 -7.19 10.87 6.69
N VAL A 68 -7.34 9.66 7.25
CA VAL A 68 -7.00 8.41 6.56
C VAL A 68 -8.24 7.66 6.13
N GLU A 69 -8.31 7.35 4.83
CA GLU A 69 -9.17 6.32 4.25
C GLU A 69 -8.32 5.07 3.98
N ALA A 70 -8.78 3.91 4.45
CA ALA A 70 -8.07 2.66 4.34
C ALA A 70 -8.96 1.58 3.72
N ILE A 71 -8.49 0.93 2.66
CA ILE A 71 -9.28 0.01 1.84
C ILE A 71 -8.65 -1.37 1.84
N ASP A 72 -9.48 -2.39 2.06
CA ASP A 72 -9.10 -3.79 1.87
C ASP A 72 -10.31 -4.62 1.43
N ILE A 73 -10.07 -5.77 0.81
CA ILE A 73 -11.11 -6.72 0.43
C ILE A 73 -11.52 -7.61 1.60
N SER A 74 -10.66 -7.77 2.61
CA SER A 74 -10.85 -8.68 3.73
C SER A 74 -11.54 -7.98 4.92
N PRO A 75 -12.82 -8.30 5.21
CA PRO A 75 -13.48 -7.81 6.42
C PRO A 75 -12.77 -8.28 7.69
N VAL A 76 -12.18 -9.48 7.70
CA VAL A 76 -11.41 -10.02 8.82
C VAL A 76 -10.20 -9.13 9.15
N ALA A 77 -9.48 -8.67 8.12
CA ALA A 77 -8.36 -7.75 8.30
C ALA A 77 -8.83 -6.38 8.80
N LEU A 78 -9.91 -5.86 8.21
CA LEU A 78 -10.46 -4.56 8.59
C LEU A 78 -11.04 -4.55 10.01
N ASP A 79 -11.64 -5.64 10.49
CA ASP A 79 -12.14 -5.73 11.86
C ASP A 79 -10.99 -5.66 12.87
N GLU A 80 -9.89 -6.36 12.61
CA GLU A 80 -8.68 -6.25 13.42
C GLU A 80 -8.07 -4.84 13.36
N ALA A 81 -8.05 -4.21 12.18
CA ALA A 81 -7.57 -2.84 12.00
C ALA A 81 -8.42 -1.83 12.79
N ARG A 82 -9.74 -1.95 12.74
CA ARG A 82 -10.67 -1.12 13.53
C ARG A 82 -10.44 -1.27 15.03
N ARG A 83 -10.28 -2.52 15.52
CA ARG A 83 -9.98 -2.80 16.92
C ARG A 83 -8.72 -2.06 17.37
N ARG A 84 -7.63 -2.19 16.60
CA ARG A 84 -6.33 -1.55 16.89
C ARG A 84 -6.40 -0.03 16.87
N ALA A 85 -7.14 0.56 15.92
CA ALA A 85 -7.34 2.00 15.85
C ALA A 85 -8.15 2.52 17.04
N THR A 86 -9.20 1.80 17.43
CA THR A 86 -10.05 2.14 18.60
C THR A 86 -9.25 2.15 19.90
N GLU A 87 -8.38 1.14 20.11
CA GLU A 87 -7.49 1.08 21.27
C GLU A 87 -6.54 2.27 21.37
N ARG A 88 -6.17 2.85 20.22
CA ARG A 88 -5.32 4.04 20.11
C ARG A 88 -6.10 5.36 20.03
N LYS A 89 -7.43 5.31 20.07
CA LYS A 89 -8.35 6.45 19.93
C LYS A 89 -8.14 7.21 18.63
N LEU A 90 -7.87 6.48 17.54
CA LEU A 90 -7.69 7.02 16.19
C LEU A 90 -8.98 6.89 15.40
N ASP A 91 -9.31 7.95 14.65
CA ASP A 91 -10.42 7.96 13.69
C ASP A 91 -9.87 7.70 12.29
N ILE A 92 -10.28 6.59 11.68
CA ILE A 92 -9.84 6.14 10.34
C ILE A 92 -11.06 5.64 9.60
N SER A 93 -11.25 6.08 8.37
CA SER A 93 -12.32 5.61 7.48
C SER A 93 -11.94 4.27 6.87
N TRP A 94 -12.61 3.18 7.30
CA TRP A 94 -12.37 1.83 6.81
C TRP A 94 -13.38 1.44 5.76
N ARG A 95 -12.91 1.03 4.58
CA ARG A 95 -13.76 0.64 3.45
C ARG A 95 -13.44 -0.78 3.00
N GLU A 96 -14.44 -1.67 3.07
CA GLU A 96 -14.39 -2.97 2.40
C GLU A 96 -14.69 -2.78 0.91
N ALA A 97 -13.73 -3.09 0.05
CA ALA A 97 -13.91 -3.02 -1.40
C ALA A 97 -12.92 -3.89 -2.16
N ASP A 98 -13.37 -4.37 -3.31
CA ASP A 98 -12.53 -5.01 -4.30
C ASP A 98 -11.79 -3.95 -5.12
N LEU A 99 -10.48 -3.92 -4.99
CA LEU A 99 -9.61 -2.95 -5.68
C LEU A 99 -9.56 -3.17 -7.21
N GLU A 100 -10.02 -4.32 -7.71
CA GLU A 100 -10.14 -4.54 -9.15
C GLU A 100 -11.32 -3.75 -9.76
N GLN A 101 -12.32 -3.46 -8.95
CA GLN A 101 -13.56 -2.81 -9.38
C GLN A 101 -13.74 -1.40 -8.81
N ILE A 102 -12.81 -0.94 -7.95
CA ILE A 102 -12.97 0.31 -7.24
C ILE A 102 -12.82 1.53 -8.16
N GLU A 103 -13.69 2.49 -7.97
CA GLU A 103 -13.51 3.86 -8.44
C GLU A 103 -12.84 4.69 -7.32
N LEU A 104 -11.72 5.34 -7.64
CA LEU A 104 -11.06 6.29 -6.75
C LEU A 104 -11.43 7.71 -7.16
N PRO A 105 -11.72 8.61 -6.22
CA PRO A 105 -12.02 9.99 -6.55
C PRO A 105 -10.78 10.70 -7.10
N GLU A 106 -10.96 11.52 -8.15
CA GLU A 106 -9.88 12.30 -8.75
C GLU A 106 -9.43 13.44 -7.84
N ALA A 107 -8.14 13.74 -7.85
CA ALA A 107 -7.50 14.87 -7.15
C ALA A 107 -7.96 15.02 -5.68
N CYS A 108 -8.05 13.91 -4.97
CA CYS A 108 -8.65 13.84 -3.64
C CYS A 108 -7.62 13.69 -2.51
N TYR A 109 -6.49 13.01 -2.78
CA TYR A 109 -5.54 12.65 -1.73
C TYR A 109 -4.24 13.44 -1.81
N ASP A 110 -3.75 13.83 -0.64
CA ASP A 110 -2.43 14.44 -0.46
C ASP A 110 -1.33 13.37 -0.39
N LEU A 111 -1.70 12.15 0.06
CA LEU A 111 -0.82 10.99 0.13
C LEU A 111 -1.58 9.71 -0.23
N VAL A 112 -1.01 8.88 -1.08
CA VAL A 112 -1.48 7.52 -1.32
C VAL A 112 -0.39 6.53 -0.91
N LEU A 113 -0.77 5.48 -0.19
CA LEU A 113 0.09 4.36 0.17
C LEU A 113 -0.34 3.09 -0.57
N ASN A 114 0.63 2.31 -1.02
CA ASN A 114 0.42 0.96 -1.50
C ASN A 114 1.59 0.07 -1.06
N PHE A 115 1.33 -0.92 -0.23
CA PHE A 115 2.35 -1.85 0.28
C PHE A 115 1.95 -3.30 0.06
N ASN A 116 2.91 -4.10 -0.45
CA ASN A 116 2.75 -5.55 -0.67
C ASN A 116 1.57 -5.94 -1.59
N TYR A 117 1.08 -5.01 -2.40
CA TYR A 117 -0.01 -5.23 -3.34
C TYR A 117 0.41 -4.76 -4.73
N LEU A 118 0.06 -5.52 -5.76
CA LEU A 118 0.31 -5.15 -7.16
C LEU A 118 -0.90 -5.45 -8.03
N GLN A 119 -1.50 -4.39 -8.53
CA GLN A 119 -2.50 -4.43 -9.58
C GLN A 119 -2.18 -3.34 -10.60
N ARG A 120 -1.69 -3.77 -11.76
CA ARG A 120 -1.19 -2.86 -12.81
C ARG A 120 -2.29 -1.96 -13.36
N SER A 121 -3.50 -2.45 -13.49
CA SER A 121 -4.66 -1.68 -13.97
C SER A 121 -5.12 -0.59 -12.99
N LEU A 122 -4.71 -0.64 -11.73
CA LEU A 122 -5.04 0.37 -10.72
C LEU A 122 -4.09 1.59 -10.76
N ILE A 123 -2.89 1.44 -11.34
CA ILE A 123 -1.86 2.50 -11.35
C ILE A 123 -2.36 3.83 -11.92
N PRO A 124 -3.06 3.88 -13.09
CA PRO A 124 -3.60 5.14 -13.59
C PRO A 124 -4.56 5.81 -12.60
N ARG A 125 -5.48 5.06 -12.00
CA ARG A 125 -6.45 5.59 -11.02
C ARG A 125 -5.77 6.11 -9.76
N ILE A 126 -4.71 5.45 -9.29
CA ILE A 126 -3.87 5.93 -8.18
C ILE A 126 -3.29 7.31 -8.51
N LYS A 127 -2.71 7.49 -9.72
CA LYS A 127 -2.14 8.77 -10.14
C LYS A 127 -3.19 9.86 -10.29
N GLU A 128 -4.37 9.52 -10.83
CA GLU A 128 -5.49 10.45 -10.98
C GLU A 128 -6.05 10.88 -9.61
N SER A 129 -6.08 9.99 -8.62
CA SER A 129 -6.59 10.28 -7.28
C SER A 129 -5.70 11.24 -6.47
N LEU A 130 -4.43 11.39 -6.85
CA LEU A 130 -3.54 12.35 -6.22
C LEU A 130 -3.88 13.79 -6.62
N LYS A 131 -3.92 14.68 -5.64
CA LYS A 131 -3.92 16.13 -5.86
C LYS A 131 -2.64 16.58 -6.55
N ALA A 132 -2.65 17.75 -7.20
CA ALA A 132 -1.42 18.43 -7.56
C ALA A 132 -0.58 18.70 -6.30
N GLY A 133 0.69 18.35 -6.32
CA GLY A 133 1.58 18.36 -5.15
C GLY A 133 1.43 17.13 -4.22
N GLY A 134 0.46 16.27 -4.45
CA GLY A 134 0.26 15.03 -3.70
C GLY A 134 1.36 14.00 -3.94
N HIS A 135 1.50 13.05 -3.02
CA HIS A 135 2.58 12.08 -3.00
C HIS A 135 2.07 10.63 -3.07
N ILE A 136 2.87 9.77 -3.67
CA ILE A 136 2.72 8.31 -3.61
C ILE A 136 3.91 7.69 -2.88
N ILE A 137 3.63 6.75 -1.97
CA ILE A 137 4.63 5.82 -1.43
C ILE A 137 4.15 4.42 -1.80
N PHE A 138 4.92 3.76 -2.64
CA PHE A 138 4.59 2.44 -3.15
C PHE A 138 5.76 1.50 -2.94
N GLU A 139 5.53 0.34 -2.33
CA GLU A 139 6.54 -0.71 -2.23
C GLU A 139 5.89 -2.09 -2.38
N THR A 140 6.45 -2.92 -3.27
CA THR A 140 6.05 -4.33 -3.38
C THR A 140 7.21 -5.21 -3.85
N TYR A 141 6.93 -6.49 -4.04
CA TYR A 141 7.94 -7.50 -4.33
C TYR A 141 8.37 -7.51 -5.80
N LEU A 142 9.66 -7.78 -6.03
CA LEU A 142 10.26 -8.03 -7.35
C LEU A 142 10.13 -9.50 -7.78
N ILE A 143 10.33 -9.74 -9.04
CA ILE A 143 10.34 -11.09 -9.64
C ILE A 143 11.38 -12.02 -8.98
N ASP A 144 12.48 -11.45 -8.48
CA ASP A 144 13.54 -12.16 -7.76
C ASP A 144 13.09 -12.75 -6.41
N GLN A 145 11.97 -12.28 -5.86
CA GLN A 145 11.37 -12.82 -4.63
C GLN A 145 11.10 -14.33 -4.72
N ARG A 146 10.85 -14.83 -5.92
CA ARG A 146 10.64 -16.26 -6.19
C ARG A 146 11.83 -17.14 -5.80
N THR A 147 13.03 -16.56 -5.70
CA THR A 147 14.25 -17.29 -5.33
C THR A 147 14.41 -17.48 -3.83
N VAL A 148 13.67 -16.70 -3.03
CA VAL A 148 13.80 -16.70 -1.56
C VAL A 148 12.51 -17.04 -0.82
N GLY A 149 11.35 -17.05 -1.51
CA GLY A 149 10.09 -17.41 -0.84
C GLY A 149 8.84 -16.88 -1.52
N HIS A 150 7.89 -16.43 -0.72
CA HIS A 150 6.60 -15.90 -1.17
C HIS A 150 6.58 -14.36 -1.15
N PRO A 151 5.74 -13.73 -2.01
CA PRO A 151 4.91 -14.33 -3.05
C PRO A 151 5.76 -14.88 -4.20
N SER A 152 5.30 -15.96 -4.86
CA SER A 152 5.99 -16.61 -5.97
C SER A 152 5.25 -16.51 -7.31
N ASN A 153 3.97 -16.10 -7.31
CA ASN A 153 3.20 -15.91 -8.53
C ASN A 153 3.68 -14.64 -9.27
N PRO A 154 4.18 -14.75 -10.52
CA PRO A 154 4.69 -13.60 -11.29
C PRO A 154 3.67 -12.46 -11.47
N ALA A 155 2.37 -12.75 -11.46
CA ALA A 155 1.33 -11.73 -11.58
C ALA A 155 1.36 -10.70 -10.44
N TYR A 156 1.87 -11.09 -9.26
CA TYR A 156 1.99 -10.24 -8.07
C TYR A 156 3.40 -9.68 -7.85
N LEU A 157 4.29 -9.83 -8.84
CA LEU A 157 5.68 -9.42 -8.75
C LEU A 157 6.01 -8.41 -9.84
N LEU A 158 6.77 -7.37 -9.47
CA LEU A 158 7.29 -6.38 -10.40
C LEU A 158 8.44 -6.96 -11.21
N GLY A 159 8.50 -6.61 -12.48
CA GLY A 159 9.74 -6.71 -13.26
C GLY A 159 10.76 -5.66 -12.79
N HIS A 160 12.02 -5.82 -13.20
CA HIS A 160 13.08 -4.84 -12.91
C HIS A 160 12.74 -3.49 -13.55
N ASN A 161 12.88 -2.41 -12.77
CA ASN A 161 12.55 -1.02 -13.13
C ASN A 161 11.07 -0.76 -13.46
N GLU A 162 10.18 -1.75 -13.38
CA GLU A 162 8.77 -1.60 -13.73
C GLU A 162 8.07 -0.53 -12.87
N LEU A 163 8.43 -0.44 -11.58
CA LEU A 163 7.86 0.57 -10.69
C LEU A 163 8.27 2.00 -11.10
N LEU A 164 9.49 2.20 -11.60
CA LEU A 164 9.90 3.49 -12.17
C LEU A 164 9.09 3.84 -13.41
N GLU A 165 8.84 2.86 -14.30
CA GLU A 165 8.06 3.09 -15.51
C GLU A 165 6.60 3.49 -15.18
N PHE A 166 6.00 2.91 -14.15
CA PHE A 166 4.65 3.27 -13.73
C PHE A 166 4.52 4.73 -13.32
N PHE A 167 5.54 5.28 -12.66
CA PHE A 167 5.52 6.63 -12.08
C PHE A 167 6.51 7.60 -12.74
N ARG A 168 6.99 7.32 -13.95
CA ARG A 168 7.96 8.16 -14.69
C ARG A 168 7.46 9.58 -14.98
N ASP A 169 6.16 9.79 -14.99
CA ASP A 169 5.48 11.07 -15.20
C ASP A 169 5.34 11.89 -13.90
N LEU A 170 5.67 11.30 -12.76
CA LEU A 170 5.76 11.97 -11.47
C LEU A 170 7.21 12.38 -11.20
N ARG A 171 7.39 13.34 -10.29
CA ARG A 171 8.70 13.70 -9.77
C ARG A 171 9.15 12.64 -8.76
N VAL A 172 10.07 11.75 -9.15
CA VAL A 172 10.65 10.75 -8.25
C VAL A 172 11.55 11.46 -7.23
N LEU A 173 11.27 11.24 -5.96
CA LEU A 173 11.98 11.83 -4.82
C LEU A 173 12.95 10.83 -4.20
N TRP A 174 12.53 9.57 -4.14
CA TRP A 174 13.33 8.44 -3.69
C TRP A 174 12.89 7.17 -4.41
N TYR A 175 13.87 6.39 -4.82
CA TYR A 175 13.67 5.07 -5.39
C TYR A 175 14.68 4.08 -4.84
N ARG A 176 14.23 2.88 -4.58
CA ARG A 176 15.10 1.75 -4.26
C ARG A 176 14.60 0.47 -4.92
N GLU A 177 15.50 -0.39 -5.33
CA GLU A 177 15.18 -1.69 -5.91
C GLU A 177 16.29 -2.68 -5.58
N GLY A 178 15.93 -3.92 -5.23
CA GLY A 178 16.89 -4.99 -5.02
C GLY A 178 16.60 -5.84 -3.80
N LYS A 179 17.67 -6.38 -3.23
CA LYS A 179 17.63 -7.25 -2.05
C LYS A 179 17.68 -6.42 -0.76
N PHE A 180 16.76 -6.71 0.14
CA PHE A 180 16.69 -6.13 1.48
C PHE A 180 16.70 -7.22 2.53
N THR A 181 17.29 -6.92 3.68
CA THR A 181 17.33 -7.81 4.84
C THR A 181 16.79 -7.07 6.05
N GLU A 182 15.75 -7.58 6.68
CA GLU A 182 15.21 -7.09 7.95
C GLU A 182 15.28 -8.24 8.98
N GLY A 183 16.21 -8.14 9.92
CA GLY A 183 16.54 -9.27 10.80
C GLY A 183 17.06 -10.47 9.99
N ASP A 184 16.44 -11.62 10.13
CA ASP A 184 16.75 -12.84 9.37
C ASP A 184 15.94 -12.98 8.07
N GLU A 185 14.99 -12.05 7.82
CA GLU A 185 14.13 -12.11 6.64
C GLU A 185 14.80 -11.41 5.46
N VAL A 186 14.94 -12.15 4.36
CA VAL A 186 15.43 -11.64 3.07
C VAL A 186 14.26 -11.45 2.13
N SER A 187 14.20 -10.29 1.49
CA SER A 187 13.20 -10.01 0.47
C SER A 187 13.77 -9.21 -0.71
N TYR A 188 13.19 -9.40 -1.89
CA TYR A 188 13.47 -8.59 -3.07
C TYR A 188 12.29 -7.66 -3.32
N ARG A 189 12.54 -6.34 -3.32
CA ARG A 189 11.50 -5.30 -3.38
C ARG A 189 11.90 -4.17 -4.30
N ALA A 190 10.91 -3.45 -4.81
CA ALA A 190 11.06 -2.09 -5.32
C ALA A 190 10.17 -1.15 -4.54
N GLY A 191 10.69 0.01 -4.18
CA GLY A 191 9.99 1.05 -3.46
C GLY A 191 10.21 2.42 -4.12
N ILE A 192 9.14 3.22 -4.22
CA ILE A 192 9.17 4.56 -4.77
C ILE A 192 8.45 5.55 -3.86
N PHE A 193 9.03 6.73 -3.71
CA PHE A 193 8.41 7.92 -3.18
C PHE A 193 8.43 8.98 -4.27
N ALA A 194 7.26 9.41 -4.73
CA ALA A 194 7.15 10.35 -5.84
C ALA A 194 6.04 11.38 -5.61
N GLN A 195 6.12 12.51 -6.32
CA GLN A 195 5.20 13.63 -6.22
C GLN A 195 4.53 13.91 -7.57
N LYS A 196 3.20 14.09 -7.55
CA LYS A 196 2.45 14.62 -8.69
C LYS A 196 2.68 16.12 -8.79
N VAL A 197 3.32 16.58 -9.86
CA VAL A 197 3.74 17.98 -10.01
C VAL A 197 2.60 18.87 -10.55
N ARG A 198 1.71 18.29 -11.36
CA ARG A 198 0.56 19.00 -11.97
C ARG A 198 -0.64 18.09 -12.11
#